data_c3abdd6c707746e5752f1507668d0da0
#
_entry.id   c3abdd6c707746e5752f1507668d0da0
#
_cell.length_a   1.000
_cell.length_b   1.000
_cell.length_c   1.000
_cell.angle_alpha   90.00
_cell.angle_beta   90.00
_cell.angle_gamma   90.00
#
_symmetry.space_group_name_H-M   'P 1'
#
loop_
_entity.id
_entity.type
_entity.pdbx_description
1 polymer ?
#
loop_
_entity_poly.entity_id
_entity_poly.type
_entity_poly.pdbx_seq_one_letter_code
_entity_poly.pdbx_strand_id
1 'polypeptide(L)'
;RLLGKDPKKKRRTLFQRIGVQFQEGDYQKEIKVSELCKETASLYRSPADWRALCEQFGIGDKAKVAVKSLSGGERQRLFIVLALIPQPELVFLDELTTGLDAKARRGVWKTLEGLKEQGLTIFLTSHFMDEVEALCDEICILKKGTPVFCGTVEQAEKQCGCQRFEDAYLQLSDEEADA
;
A
#
# COMPACT_ATOMS: atom_id res chain seq x y z
N ARG A 1 9.26 -10.51 13.70
CA ARG A 1 10.28 -10.77 12.65
C ARG A 1 9.70 -10.39 11.29
N LEU A 2 10.52 -9.86 10.38
CA LEU A 2 10.15 -9.59 8.99
C LEU A 2 10.93 -10.53 8.08
N LEU A 3 10.25 -11.26 7.20
CA LEU A 3 10.87 -12.26 6.32
C LEU A 3 11.86 -13.19 7.09
N GLY A 4 11.46 -13.62 8.30
CA GLY A 4 12.24 -14.47 9.20
C GLY A 4 13.40 -13.77 9.93
N LYS A 5 13.68 -12.48 9.67
CA LYS A 5 14.82 -11.74 10.21
C LYS A 5 14.39 -10.72 11.27
N ASP A 6 15.31 -10.41 12.19
CA ASP A 6 15.16 -9.30 13.15
C ASP A 6 15.43 -7.97 12.45
N PRO A 7 14.44 -7.04 12.35
CA PRO A 7 14.62 -5.78 11.66
C PRO A 7 15.66 -4.85 12.32
N LYS A 8 15.86 -4.97 13.64
CA LYS A 8 16.88 -4.17 14.35
C LYS A 8 18.30 -4.62 13.96
N LYS A 9 18.51 -5.92 13.77
CA LYS A 9 19.85 -6.50 13.51
C LYS A 9 20.18 -6.61 12.03
N LYS A 10 19.19 -6.76 11.15
CA LYS A 10 19.37 -7.05 9.71
C LYS A 10 18.72 -6.01 8.80
N ARG A 11 18.61 -4.76 9.26
CA ARG A 11 17.95 -3.66 8.59
C ARG A 11 18.38 -3.51 7.11
N ARG A 12 19.70 -3.38 6.86
CA ARG A 12 20.24 -3.19 5.50
C ARG A 12 19.84 -4.30 4.52
N THR A 13 19.81 -5.55 4.98
CA THR A 13 19.41 -6.69 4.15
C THR A 13 17.90 -6.72 3.91
N LEU A 14 17.11 -6.34 4.93
CA LEU A 14 15.65 -6.31 4.81
C LEU A 14 15.18 -5.22 3.86
N PHE A 15 15.74 -4.02 3.94
CA PHE A 15 15.37 -2.91 3.05
C PHE A 15 15.70 -3.14 1.57
N GLN A 16 16.50 -4.15 1.21
CA GLN A 16 16.65 -4.61 -0.18
C GLN A 16 15.49 -5.51 -0.66
N ARG A 17 14.61 -5.96 0.24
CA ARG A 17 13.54 -6.93 -0.02
C ARG A 17 12.16 -6.42 0.43
N ILE A 18 12.10 -5.22 0.95
CA ILE A 18 10.88 -4.60 1.48
C ILE A 18 10.68 -3.26 0.79
N GLY A 19 9.47 -3.02 0.33
CA GLY A 19 9.02 -1.71 -0.11
C GLY A 19 8.19 -1.04 0.98
N VAL A 20 8.25 0.29 1.06
CA VAL A 20 7.43 1.08 1.98
C VAL A 20 6.92 2.31 1.24
N GLN A 21 5.62 2.47 1.19
CA GLN A 21 4.96 3.71 0.78
C GLN A 21 4.44 4.39 2.03
N PHE A 22 4.79 5.64 2.21
CA PHE A 22 4.30 6.49 3.29
C PHE A 22 3.15 7.37 2.80
N GLN A 23 2.26 7.73 3.71
CA GLN A 23 1.14 8.63 3.44
C GLN A 23 1.60 9.98 2.88
N GLU A 24 2.68 10.51 3.44
CA GLU A 24 3.30 11.75 2.99
C GLU A 24 4.80 11.54 2.73
N GLY A 25 5.30 12.10 1.63
CA GLY A 25 6.71 12.14 1.30
C GLY A 25 7.13 13.56 0.94
N ASP A 26 8.18 14.05 1.59
CA ASP A 26 8.75 15.36 1.27
C ASP A 26 9.96 15.16 0.34
N TYR A 27 9.90 15.75 -0.85
CA TYR A 27 10.91 15.62 -1.89
C TYR A 27 11.39 17.00 -2.34
N GLN A 28 12.57 17.06 -2.96
CA GLN A 28 13.06 18.29 -3.57
C GLN A 28 11.98 18.91 -4.49
N LYS A 29 11.69 20.22 -4.30
CA LYS A 29 10.54 20.89 -4.96
C LYS A 29 10.49 20.73 -6.47
N GLU A 30 11.63 20.68 -7.14
CA GLU A 30 11.73 20.65 -8.61
C GLU A 30 12.12 19.28 -9.17
N ILE A 31 12.28 18.24 -8.33
CA ILE A 31 12.65 16.91 -8.79
C ILE A 31 11.60 16.34 -9.74
N LYS A 32 12.03 15.80 -10.87
CA LYS A 32 11.12 15.15 -11.83
C LYS A 32 10.86 13.70 -11.42
N VAL A 33 9.71 13.17 -11.86
CA VAL A 33 9.36 11.76 -11.64
C VAL A 33 10.51 10.83 -12.05
N SER A 34 11.08 11.03 -13.25
CA SER A 34 12.19 10.19 -13.73
C SER A 34 13.48 10.34 -12.91
N GLU A 35 13.73 11.48 -12.32
CA GLU A 35 14.90 11.72 -11.48
C GLU A 35 14.73 11.01 -10.15
N LEU A 36 13.58 11.17 -9.49
CA LEU A 36 13.24 10.50 -8.25
C LEU A 36 13.24 8.97 -8.39
N CYS A 37 12.66 8.43 -9.47
CA CYS A 37 12.68 6.99 -9.73
C CYS A 37 14.11 6.46 -9.94
N LYS A 38 14.96 7.18 -10.67
CA LYS A 38 16.37 6.81 -10.86
C LYS A 38 17.17 6.87 -9.56
N GLU A 39 16.97 7.92 -8.78
CA GLU A 39 17.59 8.06 -7.46
C GLU A 39 17.19 6.89 -6.56
N THR A 40 15.89 6.59 -6.46
CA THR A 40 15.40 5.44 -5.72
C THR A 40 16.01 4.14 -6.23
N ALA A 41 16.01 3.90 -7.53
CA ALA A 41 16.59 2.70 -8.13
C ALA A 41 18.08 2.52 -7.80
N SER A 42 18.84 3.62 -7.72
CA SER A 42 20.28 3.58 -7.41
C SER A 42 20.61 3.05 -6.00
N LEU A 43 19.62 3.03 -5.09
CA LEU A 43 19.78 2.50 -3.74
C LEU A 43 19.73 0.97 -3.66
N TYR A 44 19.29 0.32 -4.73
CA TYR A 44 19.03 -1.12 -4.76
C TYR A 44 19.95 -1.83 -5.74
N ARG A 45 20.28 -3.11 -5.42
CA ARG A 45 21.19 -3.93 -6.24
C ARG A 45 20.56 -4.40 -7.54
N SER A 46 19.27 -4.69 -7.51
CA SER A 46 18.48 -5.24 -8.61
C SER A 46 17.12 -4.53 -8.66
N PRO A 47 17.08 -3.25 -9.04
CA PRO A 47 15.83 -2.53 -9.10
C PRO A 47 14.97 -2.99 -10.28
N ALA A 48 13.65 -2.91 -10.13
CA ALA A 48 12.70 -3.04 -11.24
C ALA A 48 12.90 -1.92 -12.27
N ASP A 49 12.46 -2.16 -13.50
CA ASP A 49 12.33 -1.08 -14.47
C ASP A 49 11.20 -0.13 -14.03
N TRP A 50 11.61 1.01 -13.50
CA TRP A 50 10.68 2.03 -13.03
C TRP A 50 9.78 2.58 -14.15
N ARG A 51 10.21 2.51 -15.43
CA ARG A 51 9.38 2.97 -16.55
C ARG A 51 8.20 2.02 -16.75
N ALA A 52 8.48 0.72 -16.74
CA ALA A 52 7.43 -0.30 -16.81
C ALA A 52 6.44 -0.17 -15.66
N LEU A 53 6.93 0.08 -14.44
CA LEU A 53 6.07 0.33 -13.28
C LEU A 53 5.23 1.60 -13.47
N CYS A 54 5.81 2.72 -13.95
CA CYS A 54 5.06 3.94 -14.23
C CYS A 54 3.96 3.72 -15.27
N GLU A 55 4.22 2.96 -16.33
CA GLU A 55 3.19 2.60 -17.33
C GLU A 55 2.09 1.76 -16.69
N GLN A 56 2.46 0.73 -15.92
CA GLN A 56 1.52 -0.16 -15.25
C GLN A 56 0.58 0.58 -14.28
N PHE A 57 1.09 1.60 -13.60
CA PHE A 57 0.31 2.46 -12.70
C PHE A 57 -0.29 3.71 -13.39
N GLY A 58 -0.20 3.83 -14.72
CA GLY A 58 -0.83 4.87 -15.52
C GLY A 58 -0.27 6.28 -15.27
N ILE A 59 1.03 6.39 -15.04
CA ILE A 59 1.79 7.64 -14.91
C ILE A 59 3.03 7.68 -15.83
N GLY A 60 3.11 6.83 -16.87
CA GLY A 60 4.26 6.75 -17.76
C GLY A 60 4.55 8.07 -18.51
N ASP A 61 3.49 8.79 -18.88
CA ASP A 61 3.57 10.11 -19.53
C ASP A 61 4.13 11.23 -18.61
N LYS A 62 4.19 10.99 -17.30
CA LYS A 62 4.62 11.98 -16.29
C LYS A 62 6.13 11.99 -16.01
N ALA A 63 6.91 11.16 -16.69
CA ALA A 63 8.36 11.01 -16.40
C ALA A 63 9.16 12.33 -16.38
N LYS A 64 8.76 13.33 -17.17
CA LYS A 64 9.42 14.65 -17.26
C LYS A 64 8.75 15.73 -16.40
N VAL A 65 7.66 15.41 -15.71
CA VAL A 65 6.89 16.34 -14.86
C VAL A 65 7.55 16.43 -13.49
N ALA A 66 7.59 17.64 -12.91
CA ALA A 66 8.04 17.82 -11.53
C ALA A 66 7.03 17.18 -10.55
N VAL A 67 7.52 16.49 -9.53
CA VAL A 67 6.67 15.77 -8.56
C VAL A 67 5.64 16.69 -7.90
N LYS A 68 5.99 17.94 -7.60
CA LYS A 68 5.08 18.95 -7.05
C LYS A 68 3.89 19.29 -7.96
N SER A 69 4.05 19.09 -9.28
CA SER A 69 3.04 19.42 -10.29
C SER A 69 2.09 18.25 -10.58
N LEU A 70 2.30 17.10 -9.97
CA LEU A 70 1.40 15.96 -10.06
C LEU A 70 0.11 16.26 -9.26
N SER A 71 -1.01 15.78 -9.78
CA SER A 71 -2.24 15.69 -8.98
C SER A 71 -2.04 14.78 -7.77
N GLY A 72 -2.91 14.88 -6.76
CA GLY A 72 -2.85 14.00 -5.58
C GLY A 72 -2.83 12.52 -5.97
N GLY A 73 -3.72 12.12 -6.89
CA GLY A 73 -3.78 10.74 -7.37
C GLY A 73 -2.58 10.29 -8.20
N GLU A 74 -1.98 11.16 -9.02
CA GLU A 74 -0.75 10.84 -9.74
C GLU A 74 0.43 10.68 -8.78
N ARG A 75 0.50 11.53 -7.78
CA ARG A 75 1.54 11.47 -6.73
C ARG A 75 1.41 10.21 -5.89
N GLN A 76 0.19 9.82 -5.50
CA GLN A 76 -0.05 8.57 -4.78
C GLN A 76 0.42 7.35 -5.57
N ARG A 77 0.08 7.28 -6.86
CA ARG A 77 0.56 6.21 -7.75
C ARG A 77 2.08 6.21 -7.92
N LEU A 78 2.71 7.38 -7.97
CA LEU A 78 4.17 7.48 -7.96
C LEU A 78 4.77 6.89 -6.68
N PHE A 79 4.19 7.16 -5.50
CA PHE A 79 4.69 6.61 -4.24
C PHE A 79 4.59 5.09 -4.17
N ILE A 80 3.53 4.50 -4.75
CA ILE A 80 3.44 3.05 -4.91
C ILE A 80 4.55 2.52 -5.83
N VAL A 81 4.77 3.18 -6.97
CA VAL A 81 5.86 2.82 -7.90
C VAL A 81 7.20 2.83 -7.18
N LEU A 82 7.51 3.88 -6.41
CA LEU A 82 8.76 3.97 -5.66
C LEU A 82 8.94 2.83 -4.65
N ALA A 83 7.86 2.41 -3.98
CA ALA A 83 7.87 1.28 -3.05
C ALA A 83 8.09 -0.08 -3.77
N LEU A 84 7.75 -0.17 -5.05
CA LEU A 84 7.90 -1.39 -5.86
C LEU A 84 9.24 -1.47 -6.61
N ILE A 85 9.98 -0.36 -6.76
CA ILE A 85 11.32 -0.35 -7.39
C ILE A 85 12.28 -1.38 -6.79
N PRO A 86 12.30 -1.64 -5.46
CA PRO A 86 13.16 -2.67 -4.87
C PRO A 86 12.92 -4.11 -5.36
N GLN A 87 11.88 -4.40 -6.13
CA GLN A 87 11.32 -5.74 -6.36
C GLN A 87 11.05 -6.45 -5.02
N PRO A 88 10.21 -5.87 -4.17
CA PRO A 88 10.07 -6.34 -2.80
C PRO A 88 9.33 -7.68 -2.74
N GLU A 89 9.64 -8.50 -1.73
CA GLU A 89 8.85 -9.67 -1.35
C GLU A 89 7.68 -9.28 -0.43
N LEU A 90 7.82 -8.13 0.24
CA LEU A 90 6.81 -7.56 1.13
C LEU A 90 6.76 -6.04 0.91
N VAL A 91 5.57 -5.49 0.68
CA VAL A 91 5.35 -4.04 0.60
C VAL A 91 4.41 -3.60 1.71
N PHE A 92 4.74 -2.48 2.34
CA PHE A 92 3.87 -1.76 3.27
C PHE A 92 3.26 -0.58 2.54
N LEU A 93 1.94 -0.49 2.55
CA LEU A 93 1.16 0.55 1.89
C LEU A 93 0.28 1.23 2.94
N ASP A 94 0.49 2.52 3.16
CA ASP A 94 -0.24 3.30 4.16
C ASP A 94 -1.26 4.19 3.47
N GLU A 95 -2.56 3.98 3.76
CA GLU A 95 -3.68 4.69 3.15
C GLU A 95 -3.60 4.76 1.61
N LEU A 96 -3.45 3.59 1.01
CA LEU A 96 -3.10 3.35 -0.39
C LEU A 96 -3.84 4.21 -1.42
N THR A 97 -5.16 4.40 -1.27
CA THR A 97 -6.00 5.03 -2.30
C THR A 97 -6.58 6.37 -1.88
N THR A 98 -6.09 6.96 -0.79
CA THR A 98 -6.49 8.30 -0.37
C THR A 98 -6.22 9.32 -1.48
N GLY A 99 -7.26 10.10 -1.85
CA GLY A 99 -7.19 11.09 -2.92
C GLY A 99 -7.28 10.55 -4.35
N LEU A 100 -7.52 9.25 -4.54
CA LEU A 100 -7.84 8.67 -5.85
C LEU A 100 -9.34 8.74 -6.14
N ASP A 101 -9.70 9.04 -7.40
CA ASP A 101 -11.05 8.80 -7.88
C ASP A 101 -11.35 7.30 -8.01
N ALA A 102 -12.64 6.92 -8.11
CA ALA A 102 -13.06 5.53 -8.15
C ALA A 102 -12.44 4.71 -9.30
N LYS A 103 -12.20 5.33 -10.46
CA LYS A 103 -11.58 4.67 -11.61
C LYS A 103 -10.10 4.40 -11.37
N ALA A 104 -9.38 5.39 -10.87
CA ALA A 104 -7.95 5.27 -10.53
C ALA A 104 -7.74 4.24 -9.43
N ARG A 105 -8.60 4.24 -8.39
CA ARG A 105 -8.59 3.28 -7.29
C ARG A 105 -8.69 1.85 -7.79
N ARG A 106 -9.72 1.54 -8.60
CA ARG A 106 -9.89 0.20 -9.18
C ARG A 106 -8.71 -0.22 -10.07
N GLY A 107 -8.11 0.73 -10.81
CA GLY A 107 -6.91 0.48 -11.59
C GLY A 107 -5.72 0.06 -10.72
N VAL A 108 -5.49 0.75 -9.61
CA VAL A 108 -4.45 0.40 -8.64
C VAL A 108 -4.71 -0.97 -8.01
N TRP A 109 -5.93 -1.25 -7.57
CA TRP A 109 -6.29 -2.55 -7.00
C TRP A 109 -6.00 -3.70 -7.96
N LYS A 110 -6.48 -3.60 -9.20
CA LYS A 110 -6.22 -4.63 -10.23
C LYS A 110 -4.72 -4.87 -10.45
N THR A 111 -3.93 -3.80 -10.43
CA THR A 111 -2.47 -3.93 -10.59
C THR A 111 -1.84 -4.64 -9.39
N LEU A 112 -2.27 -4.31 -8.17
CA LEU A 112 -1.76 -4.94 -6.95
C LEU A 112 -2.19 -6.41 -6.82
N GLU A 113 -3.43 -6.75 -7.21
CA GLU A 113 -3.89 -8.14 -7.30
C GLU A 113 -2.97 -8.96 -8.22
N GLY A 114 -2.67 -8.45 -9.42
CA GLY A 114 -1.75 -9.12 -10.33
C GLY A 114 -0.33 -9.29 -9.77
N LEU A 115 0.16 -8.36 -8.94
CA LEU A 115 1.44 -8.49 -8.25
C LEU A 115 1.36 -9.51 -7.09
N LYS A 116 0.22 -9.57 -6.40
CA LYS A 116 -0.05 -10.58 -5.36
C LYS A 116 -0.03 -12.00 -5.94
N GLU A 117 -0.65 -12.21 -7.10
CA GLU A 117 -0.60 -13.48 -7.83
C GLU A 117 0.82 -13.88 -8.24
N GLN A 118 1.72 -12.92 -8.44
CA GLN A 118 3.14 -13.13 -8.70
C GLN A 118 3.97 -13.37 -7.44
N GLY A 119 3.35 -13.41 -6.26
CA GLY A 119 3.99 -13.72 -4.99
C GLY A 119 4.37 -12.52 -4.12
N LEU A 120 3.96 -11.29 -4.48
CA LEU A 120 4.14 -10.13 -3.62
C LEU A 120 3.24 -10.24 -2.38
N THR A 121 3.82 -10.13 -1.20
CA THR A 121 3.05 -9.97 0.04
C THR A 121 2.75 -8.48 0.24
N ILE A 122 1.49 -8.14 0.48
CA ILE A 122 1.05 -6.76 0.71
C ILE A 122 0.54 -6.64 2.14
N PHE A 123 1.12 -5.70 2.89
CA PHE A 123 0.58 -5.24 4.16
C PHE A 123 0.06 -3.83 3.95
N LEU A 124 -1.26 -3.64 4.06
CA LEU A 124 -1.86 -2.33 3.88
C LEU A 124 -2.58 -1.87 5.15
N THR A 125 -2.60 -0.57 5.38
CA THR A 125 -3.51 0.09 6.32
C THR A 125 -4.54 0.85 5.51
N SER A 126 -5.80 0.75 5.87
CA SER A 126 -6.89 1.43 5.18
C SER A 126 -8.04 1.73 6.14
N HIS A 127 -8.75 2.81 5.84
CA HIS A 127 -10.03 3.14 6.44
C HIS A 127 -11.19 3.00 5.43
N PHE A 128 -10.91 2.49 4.21
CA PHE A 128 -11.89 2.20 3.17
C PHE A 128 -12.23 0.71 3.19
N MET A 129 -13.46 0.37 3.57
CA MET A 129 -13.87 -1.03 3.69
C MET A 129 -13.91 -1.75 2.34
N ASP A 130 -14.30 -1.06 1.27
CA ASP A 130 -14.27 -1.57 -0.10
C ASP A 130 -12.85 -1.94 -0.59
N GLU A 131 -11.83 -1.22 -0.13
CA GLU A 131 -10.43 -1.55 -0.40
C GLU A 131 -9.98 -2.81 0.34
N VAL A 132 -10.37 -2.93 1.60
CA VAL A 132 -10.08 -4.10 2.44
C VAL A 132 -10.73 -5.36 1.86
N GLU A 133 -12.02 -5.28 1.49
CA GLU A 133 -12.76 -6.38 0.86
C GLU A 133 -12.12 -6.81 -0.48
N ALA A 134 -11.62 -5.86 -1.27
CA ALA A 134 -11.04 -6.14 -2.58
C ALA A 134 -9.63 -6.74 -2.50
N LEU A 135 -8.79 -6.35 -1.55
CA LEU A 135 -7.36 -6.64 -1.58
C LEU A 135 -6.88 -7.60 -0.48
N CYS A 136 -7.59 -7.69 0.66
CA CYS A 136 -7.08 -8.40 1.83
C CYS A 136 -7.59 -9.84 1.89
N ASP A 137 -6.67 -10.79 2.07
CA ASP A 137 -7.00 -12.18 2.41
C ASP A 137 -7.26 -12.34 3.91
N GLU A 138 -6.51 -11.58 4.71
CA GLU A 138 -6.64 -11.52 6.18
C GLU A 138 -6.66 -10.06 6.64
N ILE A 139 -7.42 -9.77 7.66
CA ILE A 139 -7.59 -8.46 8.27
C ILE A 139 -7.30 -8.49 9.77
N CYS A 140 -6.86 -7.38 10.30
CA CYS A 140 -6.74 -7.17 11.75
C CYS A 140 -7.34 -5.81 12.09
N ILE A 141 -8.45 -5.81 12.85
CA ILE A 141 -9.10 -4.58 13.32
C ILE A 141 -8.48 -4.17 14.65
N LEU A 142 -8.05 -2.92 14.72
CA LEU A 142 -7.43 -2.34 15.90
C LEU A 142 -8.39 -1.34 16.59
N LYS A 143 -8.54 -1.47 17.90
CA LYS A 143 -9.23 -0.50 18.77
C LYS A 143 -8.23 0.02 19.78
N LYS A 144 -7.98 1.33 19.79
CA LYS A 144 -6.98 1.96 20.69
C LYS A 144 -5.62 1.25 20.71
N GLY A 145 -5.15 0.80 19.54
CA GLY A 145 -3.87 0.11 19.39
C GLY A 145 -3.86 -1.36 19.82
N THR A 146 -5.01 -1.92 20.20
CA THR A 146 -5.15 -3.33 20.57
C THR A 146 -5.95 -4.07 19.49
N PRO A 147 -5.50 -5.25 19.02
CA PRO A 147 -6.29 -6.07 18.12
C PRO A 147 -7.59 -6.53 18.78
N VAL A 148 -8.73 -6.24 18.17
CA VAL A 148 -10.06 -6.70 18.60
C VAL A 148 -10.59 -7.82 17.73
N PHE A 149 -10.08 -7.92 16.51
CA PHE A 149 -10.40 -9.00 15.57
C PHE A 149 -9.19 -9.27 14.66
N CYS A 150 -8.93 -10.55 14.36
CA CYS A 150 -8.02 -10.98 13.30
C CYS A 150 -8.62 -12.20 12.60
N GLY A 151 -8.71 -12.16 11.26
CA GLY A 151 -9.31 -13.23 10.46
C GLY A 151 -9.63 -12.74 9.04
N THR A 152 -10.58 -13.37 8.37
CA THR A 152 -11.07 -12.92 7.05
C THR A 152 -12.26 -11.98 7.19
N VAL A 153 -12.60 -11.28 6.11
CA VAL A 153 -13.81 -10.43 6.05
C VAL A 153 -15.08 -11.26 6.37
N GLU A 154 -15.24 -12.44 5.77
CA GLU A 154 -16.38 -13.31 6.01
C GLU A 154 -16.47 -13.80 7.47
N GLN A 155 -15.32 -13.99 8.13
CA GLN A 155 -15.30 -14.35 9.55
C GLN A 155 -15.77 -13.19 10.42
N ALA A 156 -15.40 -11.94 10.10
CA ALA A 156 -15.87 -10.75 10.81
C ALA A 156 -17.39 -10.58 10.68
N GLU A 157 -17.90 -10.67 9.44
CA GLU A 157 -19.34 -10.59 9.15
C GLU A 157 -20.13 -11.67 9.91
N LYS A 158 -19.64 -12.91 9.88
CA LYS A 158 -20.26 -14.03 10.59
C LYS A 158 -20.26 -13.84 12.10
N GLN A 159 -19.17 -13.35 12.67
CA GLN A 159 -19.05 -13.10 14.11
C GLN A 159 -20.05 -12.04 14.58
N CYS A 160 -20.27 -10.99 13.79
CA CYS A 160 -21.20 -9.90 14.10
C CYS A 160 -22.64 -10.15 13.63
N GLY A 161 -22.89 -11.22 12.83
CA GLY A 161 -24.20 -11.47 12.23
C GLY A 161 -24.57 -10.42 11.17
N CYS A 162 -23.60 -9.74 10.58
CA CYS A 162 -23.78 -8.71 9.57
C CYS A 162 -23.73 -9.30 8.15
N GLN A 163 -24.36 -8.59 7.19
CA GLN A 163 -24.30 -8.92 5.76
C GLN A 163 -23.26 -8.10 5.00
N ARG A 164 -22.71 -7.07 5.63
CA ARG A 164 -21.71 -6.15 5.07
C ARG A 164 -20.55 -6.00 6.03
N PHE A 165 -19.35 -5.99 5.48
CA PHE A 165 -18.15 -5.83 6.29
C PHE A 165 -18.10 -4.46 7.00
N GLU A 166 -18.59 -3.40 6.37
CA GLU A 166 -18.67 -2.07 6.99
C GLU A 166 -19.46 -2.08 8.31
N ASP A 167 -20.60 -2.82 8.36
CA ASP A 167 -21.39 -2.95 9.58
C ASP A 167 -20.67 -3.77 10.65
N ALA A 168 -19.97 -4.84 10.23
CA ALA A 168 -19.14 -5.65 11.13
C ALA A 168 -17.96 -4.85 11.70
N TYR A 169 -17.30 -4.04 10.86
CA TYR A 169 -16.22 -3.16 11.28
C TYR A 169 -16.69 -2.14 12.33
N LEU A 170 -17.85 -1.49 12.09
CA LEU A 170 -18.41 -0.54 13.05
C LEU A 170 -18.70 -1.20 14.40
N GLN A 171 -19.32 -2.39 14.41
CA GLN A 171 -19.58 -3.11 15.68
C GLN A 171 -18.29 -3.50 16.40
N LEU A 172 -17.25 -3.94 15.69
CA LEU A 172 -15.97 -4.37 16.29
C LEU A 172 -15.12 -3.19 16.76
N SER A 173 -15.23 -2.03 16.09
CA SER A 173 -14.47 -0.82 16.41
C SER A 173 -15.20 0.12 17.37
N ASP A 174 -16.52 -0.02 17.57
CA ASP A 174 -17.34 0.91 18.36
C ASP A 174 -16.94 0.91 19.84
N GLU A 175 -16.76 2.11 20.40
CA GLU A 175 -16.37 2.32 21.79
C GLU A 175 -17.56 2.26 22.75
N GLU A 176 -18.79 2.36 22.26
CA GLU A 176 -20.01 2.48 23.08
C GLU A 176 -20.61 1.12 23.50
N ALA A 177 -20.10 0.01 22.99
CA ALA A 177 -20.62 -1.33 23.33
C ALA A 177 -20.13 -1.87 24.69
N ASP A 178 -19.23 -1.17 25.39
CA ASP A 178 -18.61 -1.58 26.66
C ASP A 178 -18.99 -0.66 27.86
N ALA A 179 -20.19 -0.09 27.88
CA ALA A 179 -20.70 0.70 28.99
C ALA A 179 -21.80 -0.03 29.77
#